data_8d43e7b7b6e969cdf2e16e0c1a20d848
#
_entry.id   8d43e7b7b6e969cdf2e16e0c1a20d848
#
_cell.length_a   1.000
_cell.length_b   1.000
_cell.length_c   1.000
_cell.angle_alpha   90.00
_cell.angle_beta   90.00
_cell.angle_gamma   90.00
#
_symmetry.space_group_name_H-M   'P 1'
#
loop_
_entity.id
_entity.type
_entity.pdbx_description
1 polymer ?
#
loop_
_entity_poly.entity_id
_entity_poly.type
_entity_poly.pdbx_seq_one_letter_code
_entity_poly.pdbx_strand_id
1 'polypeptide(L)'
;MNIQALMQQAQTMQKKVEANVENAKKELANKEVQAEAGSGLVKVTMTGRHVVKRLTIDPSLLEDEPDMIEDLIAAAINDAVRQ
;
A
#
# COMPACT_ATOMS: atom_id res chain seq x y z
N MET A 1 -6.68 -39.77 -25.27
CA MET A 1 -6.49 -38.64 -24.37
C MET A 1 -6.29 -39.15 -22.94
N ASN A 2 -5.20 -38.74 -22.29
CA ASN A 2 -4.92 -39.21 -20.94
C ASN A 2 -5.46 -38.19 -19.92
N ILE A 3 -6.54 -38.55 -19.24
CA ILE A 3 -7.20 -37.68 -18.26
C ILE A 3 -6.28 -37.37 -17.09
N GLN A 4 -5.46 -38.34 -16.64
CA GLN A 4 -4.51 -38.13 -15.55
C GLN A 4 -3.47 -37.09 -15.90
N ALA A 5 -2.96 -37.09 -17.12
CA ALA A 5 -2.00 -36.07 -17.57
C ALA A 5 -2.63 -34.68 -17.60
N LEU A 6 -3.89 -34.58 -18.04
CA LEU A 6 -4.63 -33.30 -18.02
C LEU A 6 -4.85 -32.81 -16.61
N MET A 7 -5.18 -33.71 -15.68
CA MET A 7 -5.38 -33.35 -14.27
C MET A 7 -4.07 -32.86 -13.63
N GLN A 8 -2.96 -33.49 -13.93
CA GLN A 8 -1.64 -33.08 -13.46
C GLN A 8 -1.28 -31.67 -13.98
N GLN A 9 -1.55 -31.40 -15.24
CA GLN A 9 -1.31 -30.08 -15.82
C GLN A 9 -2.15 -29.01 -15.15
N ALA A 10 -3.42 -29.31 -14.88
CA ALA A 10 -4.32 -28.38 -14.20
C ALA A 10 -3.82 -28.09 -12.78
N GLN A 11 -3.39 -29.11 -12.05
CA GLN A 11 -2.84 -28.93 -10.70
C GLN A 11 -1.56 -28.12 -10.70
N THR A 12 -0.65 -28.38 -11.64
CA THR A 12 0.59 -27.63 -11.78
C THR A 12 0.31 -26.17 -12.09
N MET A 13 -0.62 -25.92 -13.00
CA MET A 13 -1.00 -24.55 -13.35
C MET A 13 -1.62 -23.81 -12.17
N GLN A 14 -2.48 -24.49 -11.41
CA GLN A 14 -3.08 -23.91 -10.20
C GLN A 14 -2.03 -23.53 -9.17
N LYS A 15 -1.04 -24.40 -8.95
CA LYS A 15 0.07 -24.10 -8.03
C LYS A 15 0.88 -22.89 -8.48
N LYS A 16 1.13 -22.74 -9.78
CA LYS A 16 1.82 -21.59 -10.34
C LYS A 16 1.02 -20.30 -10.13
N VAL A 17 -0.28 -20.34 -10.34
CA VAL A 17 -1.15 -19.18 -10.12
C VAL A 17 -1.13 -18.79 -8.65
N GLU A 18 -1.24 -19.74 -7.73
CA GLU A 18 -1.16 -19.47 -6.30
C GLU A 18 0.17 -18.84 -5.90
N ALA A 19 1.29 -19.36 -6.42
CA ALA A 19 2.61 -18.80 -6.14
C ALA A 19 2.74 -17.37 -6.68
N ASN A 20 2.20 -17.10 -7.88
CA ASN A 20 2.23 -15.77 -8.47
C ASN A 20 1.38 -14.79 -7.67
N VAL A 21 0.23 -15.20 -7.15
CA VAL A 21 -0.62 -14.37 -6.30
C VAL A 21 0.11 -14.03 -5.00
N GLU A 22 0.75 -15.02 -4.36
CA GLU A 22 1.53 -14.79 -3.15
C GLU A 22 2.69 -13.84 -3.39
N ASN A 23 3.41 -14.00 -4.50
CA ASN A 23 4.51 -13.11 -4.86
C ASN A 23 4.03 -11.68 -5.11
N ALA A 24 2.90 -11.53 -5.81
CA ALA A 24 2.32 -10.22 -6.06
C ALA A 24 1.91 -9.53 -4.76
N LYS A 25 1.34 -10.27 -3.81
CA LYS A 25 1.00 -9.72 -2.48
C LYS A 25 2.25 -9.26 -1.74
N LYS A 26 3.33 -10.04 -1.79
CA LYS A 26 4.60 -9.69 -1.16
C LYS A 26 5.19 -8.43 -1.79
N GLU A 27 5.16 -8.33 -3.11
CA GLU A 27 5.65 -7.15 -3.82
C GLU A 27 4.85 -5.92 -3.45
N LEU A 28 3.52 -6.01 -3.38
CA LEU A 28 2.67 -4.90 -2.94
C LEU A 28 2.94 -4.50 -1.50
N ALA A 29 3.16 -5.47 -0.61
CA ALA A 29 3.47 -5.18 0.78
C ALA A 29 4.83 -4.52 0.95
N ASN A 30 5.79 -4.80 0.05
CA ASN A 30 7.13 -4.21 0.07
C ASN A 30 7.22 -2.89 -0.69
N LYS A 31 6.28 -2.64 -1.59
CA LYS A 31 6.26 -1.39 -2.35
C LYS A 31 5.78 -0.26 -1.44
N GLU A 32 6.56 0.81 -1.38
CA GLU A 32 6.21 1.98 -0.59
C GLU A 32 5.87 3.15 -1.49
N VAL A 33 4.84 3.89 -1.12
CA VAL A 33 4.52 5.17 -1.72
C VAL A 33 4.61 6.25 -0.65
N GLN A 34 5.08 7.42 -1.04
CA GLN A 34 5.18 8.56 -0.16
C GLN A 34 4.28 9.67 -0.66
N ALA A 35 3.60 10.31 0.25
CA ALA A 35 2.75 11.46 -0.03
C ALA A 35 2.92 12.50 1.04
N GLU A 36 2.57 13.73 0.72
CA GLU A 36 2.67 14.82 1.68
C GLU A 36 1.54 15.81 1.46
N ALA A 37 1.23 16.57 2.49
CA ALA A 37 0.26 17.65 2.46
C ALA A 37 0.80 18.86 3.21
N GLY A 38 0.27 20.04 2.89
CA GLY A 38 0.70 21.28 3.52
C GLY A 38 2.16 21.62 3.22
N SER A 39 2.62 21.40 1.99
CA SER A 39 4.00 21.66 1.55
C SER A 39 5.03 20.91 2.40
N GLY A 40 4.74 19.67 2.72
CA GLY A 40 5.65 18.81 3.46
C GLY A 40 5.49 18.86 4.98
N LEU A 41 4.49 19.55 5.48
CA LEU A 41 4.21 19.60 6.93
C LEU A 41 3.71 18.27 7.47
N VAL A 42 3.00 17.50 6.64
CA VAL A 42 2.55 16.14 6.95
C VAL A 42 3.04 15.23 5.85
N LYS A 43 3.76 14.17 6.23
CA LYS A 43 4.27 13.17 5.30
C LYS A 43 3.79 11.80 5.74
N VAL A 44 3.38 10.98 4.76
CA VAL A 44 2.94 9.61 5.03
C VAL A 44 3.68 8.66 4.11
N THR A 45 4.07 7.52 4.67
CA THR A 45 4.62 6.40 3.91
C THR A 45 3.64 5.24 4.02
N MET A 46 3.19 4.74 2.88
CA MET A 46 2.17 3.71 2.80
C MET A 46 2.64 2.58 1.91
N THR A 47 2.24 1.34 2.22
CA THR A 47 2.51 0.20 1.35
C THR A 47 1.53 0.15 0.20
N GLY A 48 1.83 -0.65 -0.84
CA GLY A 48 0.92 -0.91 -1.95
C GLY A 48 -0.38 -1.60 -1.52
N ARG A 49 -0.45 -2.12 -0.30
CA ARG A 49 -1.67 -2.70 0.29
C ARG A 49 -2.44 -1.70 1.16
N HIS A 50 -2.12 -0.43 1.05
CA HIS A 50 -2.75 0.67 1.79
C HIS A 50 -2.56 0.58 3.30
N VAL A 51 -1.40 0.08 3.72
CA VAL A 51 -1.02 0.09 5.14
C VAL A 51 -0.09 1.27 5.39
N VAL A 52 -0.47 2.15 6.29
CA VAL A 52 0.37 3.28 6.68
C VAL A 52 1.52 2.76 7.55
N LYS A 53 2.76 2.91 7.07
CA LYS A 53 3.95 2.50 7.82
C LYS A 53 4.48 3.60 8.72
N ARG A 54 4.39 4.84 8.26
CA ARG A 54 4.92 5.99 8.99
C ARG A 54 4.10 7.23 8.68
N LEU A 55 3.85 8.01 9.70
CA LEU A 55 3.25 9.32 9.58
C LEU A 55 4.20 10.29 10.29
N THR A 56 4.64 11.32 9.58
CA THR A 56 5.55 12.34 10.12
C THR A 56 4.84 13.68 10.06
N ILE A 57 4.80 14.37 11.19
CA ILE A 57 4.20 15.70 11.33
C ILE A 57 5.29 16.68 11.73
N ASP A 58 5.40 17.79 11.00
CA ASP A 58 6.34 18.84 11.35
C ASP A 58 5.92 19.45 12.70
N PRO A 59 6.87 19.64 13.64
CA PRO A 59 6.53 20.21 14.96
C PRO A 59 5.85 21.58 14.90
N SER A 60 6.14 22.39 13.90
CA SER A 60 5.51 23.70 13.74
C SER A 60 4.00 23.60 13.52
N LEU A 61 3.52 22.47 12.95
CA LEU A 61 2.10 22.24 12.70
C LEU A 61 1.34 22.04 14.02
N LEU A 62 2.00 21.56 15.06
CA LEU A 62 1.37 21.31 16.36
C LEU A 62 0.93 22.59 17.04
N GLU A 63 1.40 23.75 16.58
CA GLU A 63 0.97 25.06 17.07
C GLU A 63 -0.31 25.54 16.38
N ASP A 64 -0.72 24.89 15.31
CA ASP A 64 -1.93 25.24 14.57
C ASP A 64 -3.17 24.59 15.20
N GLU A 65 -4.34 24.98 14.69
CA GLU A 65 -5.59 24.43 15.17
C GLU A 65 -5.70 22.93 14.87
N PRO A 66 -6.27 22.13 15.79
CA PRO A 66 -6.41 20.69 15.57
C PRO A 66 -7.14 20.32 14.28
N ASP A 67 -8.13 21.09 13.87
CA ASP A 67 -8.91 20.84 12.65
C ASP A 67 -8.00 20.87 11.41
N MET A 68 -7.07 21.82 11.36
CA MET A 68 -6.12 21.92 10.26
C MET A 68 -5.19 20.71 10.21
N ILE A 69 -4.71 20.26 11.37
CA ILE A 69 -3.84 19.08 11.46
C ILE A 69 -4.59 17.85 10.95
N GLU A 70 -5.81 17.65 11.38
CA GLU A 70 -6.66 16.53 10.96
C GLU A 70 -6.89 16.53 9.45
N ASP A 71 -7.21 17.69 8.88
CA ASP A 71 -7.44 17.84 7.44
C ASP A 71 -6.19 17.53 6.63
N LEU A 72 -5.03 17.98 7.08
CA LEU A 72 -3.77 17.71 6.40
C LEU A 72 -3.39 16.23 6.46
N ILE A 73 -3.63 15.57 7.59
CA ILE A 73 -3.40 14.13 7.72
C ILE A 73 -4.30 13.36 6.75
N ALA A 74 -5.57 13.69 6.71
CA ALA A 74 -6.53 13.06 5.80
C ALA A 74 -6.12 13.28 4.34
N ALA A 75 -5.71 14.48 3.99
CA ALA A 75 -5.26 14.80 2.63
C ALA A 75 -4.04 13.99 2.23
N ALA A 76 -3.06 13.86 3.13
CA ALA A 76 -1.84 13.09 2.87
C ALA A 76 -2.15 11.59 2.65
N ILE A 77 -2.99 11.03 3.49
CA ILE A 77 -3.39 9.61 3.38
C ILE A 77 -4.15 9.38 2.07
N ASN A 78 -5.11 10.24 1.74
CA ASN A 78 -5.88 10.13 0.51
C ASN A 78 -5.00 10.26 -0.73
N ASP A 79 -4.00 11.14 -0.70
CA ASP A 79 -3.06 11.28 -1.79
C ASP A 79 -2.20 10.02 -1.95
N ALA A 80 -1.76 9.42 -0.85
CA ALA A 80 -1.01 8.17 -0.88
C ALA A 80 -1.84 7.02 -1.49
N VAL A 81 -3.12 6.95 -1.18
CA VAL A 81 -4.02 5.93 -1.73
C VAL A 81 -4.18 6.07 -3.24
N ARG A 82 -4.13 7.29 -3.77
CA ARG A 82 -4.26 7.55 -5.21
C ARG A 82 -3.01 7.19 -6.01
N GLN A 83 -1.89 7.05 -5.37
CA GLN A 83 -0.63 6.66 -6.03
C GLN A 83 -0.48 5.11 -6.16
#